data_76297608d1a448d1d908442c3828192c
#
_entry.id   76297608d1a448d1d908442c3828192c
#
_cell.length_a   1.000
_cell.length_b   1.000
_cell.length_c   1.000
_cell.angle_alpha   90.00
_cell.angle_beta   90.00
_cell.angle_gamma   90.00
#
_symmetry.space_group_name_H-M   'P 1'
#
loop_
_entity.id
_entity.type
_entity.pdbx_description
1 polymer ?
#
loop_
_entity_poly.entity_id
_entity_poly.type
_entity_poly.pdbx_seq_one_letter_code
_entity_poly.pdbx_strand_id
1 'polypeptide(L)'
;MNDTIKKPPVPGFESAYGTIYHQDCLEGLQAIPDASIDLVMTDPPYLIKDTHAGGNTRLSRTIQPINNELRNNDLVNGLDPAVLPELVRVLKTINLYIWCNKIQIPDYLTYFVGELGCSFDVIIWSKTNPPPLYNNKYMSDKEYCLYFRRGGYCQPT
;
A
#
# COMPACT_ATOMS: atom_id res chain seq x y z
N MET A 1 -27.80 1.93 20.29
CA MET A 1 -27.06 2.31 19.07
C MET A 1 -26.32 3.59 19.39
N ASN A 2 -25.01 3.49 19.65
CA ASN A 2 -24.16 4.69 19.86
C ASN A 2 -23.71 5.15 18.49
N ASP A 3 -24.41 6.12 17.91
CA ASP A 3 -23.89 6.93 16.82
C ASP A 3 -22.75 7.79 17.35
N THR A 4 -21.56 7.20 17.37
CA THR A 4 -20.34 7.98 17.56
C THR A 4 -20.20 8.83 16.29
N ILE A 5 -20.63 10.08 16.33
CA ILE A 5 -20.38 11.06 15.27
C ILE A 5 -18.85 11.14 15.13
N LYS A 6 -18.34 10.47 14.08
CA LYS A 6 -16.92 10.51 13.77
C LYS A 6 -16.57 11.94 13.38
N LYS A 7 -15.66 12.52 14.09
CA LYS A 7 -15.16 13.88 13.81
C LYS A 7 -14.56 13.87 12.40
N PRO A 8 -14.97 14.82 11.51
CA PRO A 8 -14.39 14.88 10.18
C PRO A 8 -12.87 15.09 10.28
N PRO A 9 -12.10 14.46 9.37
CA PRO A 9 -10.64 14.59 9.37
C PRO A 9 -10.25 16.07 9.19
N VAL A 10 -9.19 16.48 9.91
CA VAL A 10 -8.65 17.84 9.80
C VAL A 10 -7.65 17.87 8.65
N PRO A 11 -7.84 18.71 7.61
CA PRO A 11 -6.88 18.82 6.54
C PRO A 11 -5.51 19.28 7.04
N GLY A 12 -4.44 18.62 6.62
CA GLY A 12 -3.07 19.09 6.81
C GLY A 12 -2.69 20.16 5.77
N PHE A 13 -3.25 20.04 4.58
CA PHE A 13 -3.08 21.00 3.49
C PHE A 13 -4.30 20.94 2.55
N GLU A 14 -4.73 22.08 2.04
CA GLU A 14 -5.86 22.19 1.13
C GLU A 14 -5.52 23.11 -0.05
N SER A 15 -5.94 22.71 -1.26
CA SER A 15 -5.75 23.48 -2.49
C SER A 15 -6.96 23.33 -3.41
N ALA A 16 -6.98 24.09 -4.51
CA ALA A 16 -7.99 23.93 -5.55
C ALA A 16 -7.98 22.55 -6.24
N TYR A 17 -6.91 21.78 -6.09
CA TYR A 17 -6.70 20.49 -6.77
C TYR A 17 -6.82 19.29 -5.85
N GLY A 18 -6.85 19.49 -4.53
CA GLY A 18 -6.96 18.39 -3.59
C GLY A 18 -6.64 18.78 -2.15
N THR A 19 -6.89 17.83 -1.27
CA THR A 19 -6.68 17.94 0.17
C THR A 19 -5.76 16.83 0.63
N ILE A 20 -4.77 17.16 1.47
CA ILE A 20 -3.86 16.20 2.09
C ILE A 20 -4.21 16.09 3.57
N TYR A 21 -4.39 14.85 4.03
CA TYR A 21 -4.64 14.55 5.43
C TYR A 21 -3.42 13.85 6.02
N HIS A 22 -3.00 14.28 7.20
CA HIS A 22 -1.95 13.61 7.98
C HIS A 22 -2.61 12.90 9.16
N GLN A 23 -3.04 11.67 8.95
CA GLN A 23 -3.75 10.86 9.93
C GLN A 23 -3.63 9.37 9.60
N ASP A 24 -4.09 8.52 10.51
CA ASP A 24 -4.25 7.09 10.23
C ASP A 24 -5.19 6.88 9.03
N CYS A 25 -4.79 5.99 8.11
CA CYS A 25 -5.53 5.79 6.86
C CYS A 25 -6.89 5.10 7.09
N LEU A 26 -7.00 4.20 8.08
CA LEU A 26 -8.25 3.52 8.40
C LEU A 26 -9.26 4.50 8.98
N GLU A 27 -8.83 5.38 9.90
CA GLU A 27 -9.67 6.44 10.44
C GLU A 27 -10.11 7.41 9.33
N GLY A 28 -9.19 7.78 8.44
CA GLY A 28 -9.47 8.64 7.29
C GLY A 28 -10.49 8.04 6.34
N LEU A 29 -10.31 6.78 5.96
CA LEU A 29 -11.25 6.06 5.09
C LEU A 29 -12.65 5.97 5.69
N GLN A 30 -12.75 5.70 6.98
CA GLN A 30 -14.04 5.62 7.67
C GLN A 30 -14.86 6.91 7.65
N ALA A 31 -14.21 8.05 7.43
CA ALA A 31 -14.88 9.34 7.28
C ALA A 31 -15.36 9.61 5.83
N ILE A 32 -14.89 8.83 4.85
CA ILE A 32 -15.28 8.96 3.46
C ILE A 32 -16.62 8.23 3.24
N PRO A 33 -17.62 8.83 2.56
CA PRO A 33 -18.89 8.17 2.24
C PRO A 33 -18.69 6.92 1.37
N ASP A 34 -19.61 5.96 1.49
CA ASP A 34 -19.67 4.78 0.65
C ASP A 34 -19.82 5.19 -0.82
N ALA A 35 -19.17 4.44 -1.72
CA ALA A 35 -19.30 4.59 -3.17
C ALA A 35 -19.15 6.04 -3.67
N SER A 36 -18.19 6.79 -3.10
CA SER A 36 -17.93 8.20 -3.43
C SER A 36 -16.65 8.41 -4.24
N ILE A 37 -15.73 7.45 -4.24
CA ILE A 37 -14.41 7.53 -4.87
C ILE A 37 -14.39 6.77 -6.20
N ASP A 38 -13.81 7.38 -7.23
CA ASP A 38 -13.73 6.79 -8.57
C ASP A 38 -12.50 5.88 -8.74
N LEU A 39 -11.40 6.21 -8.07
CA LEU A 39 -10.13 5.51 -8.17
C LEU A 39 -9.38 5.59 -6.84
N VAL A 40 -8.77 4.49 -6.44
CA VAL A 40 -7.77 4.47 -5.37
C VAL A 40 -6.40 4.10 -5.97
N MET A 41 -5.38 4.87 -5.61
CA MET A 41 -3.97 4.52 -5.83
C MET A 41 -3.23 4.64 -4.50
N THR A 42 -2.61 3.55 -4.05
CA THR A 42 -1.95 3.52 -2.73
C THR A 42 -0.61 2.80 -2.78
N ASP A 43 0.34 3.32 -2.00
CA ASP A 43 1.64 2.70 -1.73
C ASP A 43 1.75 2.50 -0.21
N PRO A 44 1.14 1.42 0.31
CA PRO A 44 1.11 1.15 1.75
C PRO A 44 2.45 0.63 2.25
N PRO A 45 2.67 0.57 3.58
CA PRO A 45 3.83 -0.09 4.15
C PRO A 45 4.02 -1.51 3.62
N TYR A 46 5.27 -1.88 3.30
CA TYR A 46 5.58 -3.22 2.82
C TYR A 46 5.84 -4.19 3.96
N LEU A 47 5.43 -5.44 3.78
CA LEU A 47 5.77 -6.49 4.72
C LEU A 47 7.25 -6.87 4.55
N ILE A 48 8.10 -6.46 5.50
CA ILE A 48 9.54 -6.69 5.47
C ILE A 48 9.91 -7.66 6.58
N LYS A 49 10.11 -8.94 6.25
CA LYS A 49 10.45 -9.99 7.21
C LYS A 49 11.90 -9.88 7.72
N ASP A 50 12.83 -9.44 6.87
CA ASP A 50 14.26 -9.32 7.18
C ASP A 50 14.68 -7.85 7.15
N THR A 51 14.81 -7.24 8.30
CA THR A 51 15.25 -5.85 8.46
C THR A 51 16.69 -5.73 8.97
N HIS A 52 17.43 -6.84 9.03
CA HIS A 52 18.84 -6.83 9.42
C HIS A 52 19.74 -6.63 8.19
N ALA A 53 20.47 -5.52 8.18
CA ALA A 53 21.61 -5.38 7.31
C ALA A 53 22.70 -6.32 7.81
N GLY A 54 22.93 -7.44 7.09
CA GLY A 54 23.95 -8.44 7.47
C GLY A 54 25.35 -7.89 7.41
N GLY A 55 26.18 -8.29 8.40
CA GLY A 55 27.59 -7.99 8.42
C GLY A 55 27.97 -6.59 8.94
N ASN A 56 29.28 -6.31 8.94
CA ASN A 56 29.87 -5.08 9.50
C ASN A 56 30.45 -4.17 8.40
N THR A 57 29.80 -4.14 7.24
CA THR A 57 30.21 -3.36 6.07
C THR A 57 29.79 -1.88 6.21
N ARG A 58 30.43 -1.00 5.43
CA ARG A 58 30.02 0.41 5.34
C ARG A 58 28.55 0.54 4.94
N LEU A 59 28.09 -0.27 4.01
CA LEU A 59 26.69 -0.29 3.54
C LEU A 59 25.72 -0.70 4.66
N SER A 60 26.05 -1.74 5.44
CA SER A 60 25.19 -2.17 6.56
C SER A 60 25.06 -1.10 7.63
N ARG A 61 26.13 -0.35 7.92
CA ARG A 61 26.08 0.78 8.87
C ARG A 61 25.20 1.95 8.39
N THR A 62 25.12 2.15 7.07
CA THR A 62 24.25 3.20 6.48
C THR A 62 22.78 2.78 6.46
N ILE A 63 22.50 1.49 6.21
CA ILE A 63 21.14 0.98 6.07
C ILE A 63 20.50 0.70 7.44
N GLN A 64 21.26 0.31 8.45
CA GLN A 64 20.71 -0.07 9.76
C GLN A 64 19.91 1.05 10.46
N PRO A 65 20.33 2.32 10.47
CA PRO A 65 19.52 3.41 11.01
C PRO A 65 18.17 3.55 10.30
N ILE A 66 18.18 3.45 8.96
CA ILE A 66 16.94 3.52 8.14
C ILE A 66 16.00 2.37 8.50
N ASN A 67 16.51 1.15 8.59
CA ASN A 67 15.73 0.00 8.98
C ASN A 67 15.14 0.14 10.40
N ASN A 68 15.88 0.73 11.33
CA ASN A 68 15.40 1.00 12.68
C ASN A 68 14.29 2.05 12.68
N GLU A 69 14.42 3.10 11.87
CA GLU A 69 13.39 4.13 11.71
C GLU A 69 12.10 3.54 11.12
N LEU A 70 12.20 2.71 10.09
CA LEU A 70 11.04 2.01 9.50
C LEU A 70 10.31 1.14 10.54
N ARG A 71 11.05 0.44 11.40
CA ARG A 71 10.45 -0.37 12.49
C ARG A 71 9.79 0.51 13.54
N ASN A 72 10.45 1.57 13.97
CA ASN A 72 9.95 2.46 15.01
C ASN A 72 8.66 3.17 14.57
N ASN A 73 8.47 3.36 13.27
CA ASN A 73 7.27 3.95 12.68
C ASN A 73 6.27 2.90 12.16
N ASP A 74 6.45 1.63 12.50
CA ASP A 74 5.57 0.51 12.10
C ASP A 74 5.41 0.32 10.58
N LEU A 75 6.40 0.73 9.79
CA LEU A 75 6.39 0.69 8.33
C LEU A 75 6.92 -0.63 7.74
N VAL A 76 7.05 -1.67 8.56
CA VAL A 76 7.60 -2.99 8.15
C VAL A 76 6.58 -4.13 8.21
N ASN A 77 5.41 -3.88 8.81
CA ASN A 77 4.41 -4.90 9.10
C ASN A 77 3.36 -5.08 7.98
N GLY A 78 3.49 -4.32 6.90
CA GLY A 78 2.51 -4.34 5.82
C GLY A 78 1.28 -3.47 6.13
N LEU A 79 0.31 -3.53 5.24
CA LEU A 79 -0.98 -2.87 5.42
C LEU A 79 -1.87 -3.68 6.38
N ASP A 80 -2.54 -3.00 7.30
CA ASP A 80 -3.57 -3.63 8.13
C ASP A 80 -4.68 -4.20 7.21
N PRO A 81 -4.98 -5.51 7.30
CA PRO A 81 -6.05 -6.13 6.50
C PRO A 81 -7.41 -5.44 6.65
N ALA A 82 -7.69 -4.77 7.77
CA ALA A 82 -8.93 -4.01 7.99
C ALA A 82 -9.10 -2.82 7.02
N VAL A 83 -8.01 -2.37 6.39
CA VAL A 83 -8.05 -1.29 5.39
C VAL A 83 -8.68 -1.77 4.08
N LEU A 84 -8.49 -3.04 3.70
CA LEU A 84 -8.95 -3.55 2.40
C LEU A 84 -10.47 -3.44 2.19
N PRO A 85 -11.33 -3.85 3.14
CA PRO A 85 -12.77 -3.65 3.01
C PRO A 85 -13.17 -2.17 2.92
N GLU A 86 -12.48 -1.28 3.62
CA GLU A 86 -12.74 0.15 3.58
C GLU A 86 -12.37 0.77 2.22
N LEU A 87 -11.26 0.33 1.61
CA LEU A 87 -10.93 0.73 0.23
C LEU A 87 -12.02 0.32 -0.76
N VAL A 88 -12.57 -0.88 -0.61
CA VAL A 88 -13.68 -1.36 -1.45
C VAL A 88 -14.97 -0.58 -1.18
N ARG A 89 -15.30 -0.29 0.08
CA ARG A 89 -16.50 0.43 0.49
C ARG A 89 -16.57 1.83 -0.11
N VAL A 90 -15.47 2.57 -0.10
CA VAL A 90 -15.44 3.95 -0.60
C VAL A 90 -15.49 4.03 -2.13
N LEU A 91 -15.10 2.97 -2.84
CA LEU A 91 -15.08 2.96 -4.30
C LEU A 91 -16.48 2.77 -4.88
N LYS A 92 -16.86 3.59 -5.90
CA LYS A 92 -18.09 3.41 -6.69
C LYS A 92 -18.10 2.08 -7.43
N THR A 93 -16.97 1.71 -7.97
CA THR A 93 -16.66 0.40 -8.57
C THR A 93 -15.24 0.07 -8.20
N ILE A 94 -14.87 -1.22 -8.11
CA ILE A 94 -13.48 -1.56 -7.78
C ILE A 94 -12.57 -1.11 -8.93
N ASN A 95 -11.75 -0.12 -8.64
CA ASN A 95 -10.77 0.49 -9.52
C ASN A 95 -9.60 0.93 -8.64
N LEU A 96 -8.67 0.00 -8.39
CA LEU A 96 -7.65 0.11 -7.34
C LEU A 96 -6.28 -0.26 -7.84
N TYR A 97 -5.31 0.62 -7.62
CA TYR A 97 -3.87 0.36 -7.76
C TYR A 97 -3.25 0.27 -6.38
N ILE A 98 -2.58 -0.85 -6.09
CA ILE A 98 -1.89 -1.06 -4.82
C ILE A 98 -0.45 -1.52 -5.06
N TRP A 99 0.51 -0.74 -4.56
CA TRP A 99 1.91 -1.12 -4.59
C TRP A 99 2.21 -2.14 -3.50
N CYS A 100 3.09 -3.07 -3.80
CA CYS A 100 3.49 -4.10 -2.85
C CYS A 100 4.82 -4.74 -3.20
N ASN A 101 5.38 -5.46 -2.26
CA ASN A 101 6.44 -6.42 -2.55
C ASN A 101 5.86 -7.80 -2.89
N LYS A 102 6.72 -8.69 -3.41
CA LYS A 102 6.33 -10.05 -3.84
C LYS A 102 5.70 -10.92 -2.72
N ILE A 103 5.93 -10.59 -1.46
CA ILE A 103 5.44 -11.38 -0.32
C ILE A 103 3.96 -11.11 -0.10
N GLN A 104 3.50 -9.90 -0.39
CA GLN A 104 2.12 -9.45 -0.19
C GLN A 104 1.19 -9.81 -1.37
N ILE A 105 1.76 -10.15 -2.54
CA ILE A 105 0.97 -10.49 -3.74
C ILE A 105 -0.07 -11.59 -3.46
N PRO A 106 0.25 -12.72 -2.82
CA PRO A 106 -0.74 -13.78 -2.57
C PRO A 106 -1.94 -13.31 -1.75
N ASP A 107 -1.71 -12.48 -0.73
CA ASP A 107 -2.77 -11.99 0.15
C ASP A 107 -3.74 -11.08 -0.61
N TYR A 108 -3.22 -10.15 -1.41
CA TYR A 108 -4.04 -9.28 -2.24
C TYR A 108 -4.81 -10.05 -3.33
N LEU A 109 -4.18 -11.04 -3.97
CA LEU A 109 -4.86 -11.88 -4.96
C LEU A 109 -5.96 -12.72 -4.32
N THR A 110 -5.72 -13.28 -3.12
CA THR A 110 -6.74 -14.04 -2.40
C THR A 110 -7.95 -13.17 -2.11
N TYR A 111 -7.76 -11.97 -1.60
CA TYR A 111 -8.87 -11.07 -1.27
C TYR A 111 -9.56 -10.53 -2.53
N PHE A 112 -8.83 -9.85 -3.42
CA PHE A 112 -9.47 -9.17 -4.54
C PHE A 112 -9.94 -10.11 -5.66
N VAL A 113 -9.15 -11.13 -5.99
CA VAL A 113 -9.52 -12.07 -7.06
C VAL A 113 -10.34 -13.23 -6.51
N GLY A 114 -9.85 -13.87 -5.43
CA GLY A 114 -10.48 -15.05 -4.85
C GLY A 114 -11.84 -14.76 -4.22
N GLU A 115 -11.93 -13.73 -3.38
CA GLU A 115 -13.17 -13.42 -2.63
C GLU A 115 -14.09 -12.46 -3.40
N LEU A 116 -13.51 -11.43 -4.02
CA LEU A 116 -14.31 -10.38 -4.67
C LEU A 116 -14.50 -10.58 -6.18
N GLY A 117 -13.83 -11.55 -6.80
CA GLY A 117 -13.96 -11.85 -8.23
C GLY A 117 -13.44 -10.74 -9.15
N CYS A 118 -12.44 -9.98 -8.73
CA CYS A 118 -11.84 -8.94 -9.55
C CYS A 118 -10.98 -9.52 -10.66
N SER A 119 -10.93 -8.86 -11.81
CA SER A 119 -9.83 -8.97 -12.76
C SER A 119 -8.62 -8.21 -12.24
N PHE A 120 -7.40 -8.63 -12.62
CA PHE A 120 -6.20 -7.92 -12.22
C PHE A 120 -5.17 -7.85 -13.33
N ASP A 121 -4.30 -6.85 -13.25
CA ASP A 121 -3.09 -6.70 -14.04
C ASP A 121 -1.90 -6.38 -13.12
N VAL A 122 -0.67 -6.66 -13.58
CA VAL A 122 0.56 -6.42 -12.83
C VAL A 122 1.42 -5.42 -13.56
N ILE A 123 1.70 -4.30 -12.92
CA ILE A 123 2.65 -3.29 -13.39
C ILE A 123 3.95 -3.49 -12.60
N ILE A 124 5.08 -3.54 -13.29
CA ILE A 124 6.39 -3.79 -12.70
C ILE A 124 7.26 -2.57 -12.81
N TRP A 125 7.74 -2.07 -11.68
CA TRP A 125 8.81 -1.09 -11.65
C TRP A 125 10.16 -1.78 -11.42
N SER A 126 11.09 -1.65 -12.38
CA SER A 126 12.44 -2.17 -12.28
C SER A 126 13.40 -1.09 -11.77
N LYS A 127 14.06 -1.35 -10.65
CA LYS A 127 15.08 -0.46 -10.09
C LYS A 127 16.38 -0.56 -10.88
N THR A 128 16.98 0.56 -11.22
CA THR A 128 18.27 0.60 -11.93
C THR A 128 19.45 0.43 -11.00
N ASN A 129 19.29 0.66 -9.69
CA ASN A 129 20.33 0.60 -8.66
C ASN A 129 19.86 -0.14 -7.41
N PRO A 130 19.42 -1.41 -7.53
CA PRO A 130 18.98 -2.18 -6.37
C PRO A 130 20.16 -2.44 -5.43
N PRO A 131 19.92 -2.50 -4.10
CA PRO A 131 20.96 -2.84 -3.16
C PRO A 131 21.46 -4.27 -3.41
N PRO A 132 22.79 -4.52 -3.34
CA PRO A 132 23.34 -5.85 -3.53
C PRO A 132 22.90 -6.80 -2.42
N LEU A 133 22.57 -8.03 -2.78
CA LEU A 133 22.20 -9.11 -1.85
C LEU A 133 23.30 -10.17 -1.84
N TYR A 134 23.75 -10.54 -0.63
CA TYR A 134 24.78 -11.58 -0.40
C TYR A 134 24.17 -12.91 0.08
N ASN A 135 23.01 -13.27 -0.41
CA ASN A 135 22.37 -14.53 -0.03
C ASN A 135 21.86 -15.27 -1.28
N ASN A 136 21.48 -16.52 -1.11
CA ASN A 136 20.97 -17.37 -2.20
C ASN A 136 19.54 -16.95 -2.64
N LYS A 137 19.40 -15.70 -3.09
CA LYS A 137 18.15 -15.10 -3.58
C LYS A 137 18.45 -14.26 -4.82
N TYR A 138 17.48 -14.16 -5.71
CA TYR A 138 17.50 -13.15 -6.77
C TYR A 138 17.46 -11.75 -6.17
N MET A 139 18.13 -10.81 -6.84
CA MET A 139 18.15 -9.41 -6.45
C MET A 139 16.72 -8.84 -6.39
N SER A 140 16.42 -8.08 -5.33
CA SER A 140 15.12 -7.42 -5.17
C SER A 140 15.13 -6.09 -5.94
N ASP A 141 15.15 -6.21 -7.27
CA ASP A 141 15.17 -5.07 -8.20
C ASP A 141 13.78 -4.70 -8.73
N LYS A 142 12.74 -5.38 -8.27
CA LYS A 142 11.36 -5.17 -8.73
C LYS A 142 10.47 -4.72 -7.57
N GLU A 143 9.59 -3.78 -7.88
CA GLU A 143 8.38 -3.49 -7.12
C GLU A 143 7.17 -3.73 -8.00
N TYR A 144 6.06 -4.06 -7.39
CA TYR A 144 4.86 -4.49 -8.08
C TYR A 144 3.71 -3.56 -7.73
N CYS A 145 3.00 -3.08 -8.75
CA CYS A 145 1.71 -2.45 -8.58
C CYS A 145 0.64 -3.38 -9.13
N LEU A 146 -0.24 -3.85 -8.26
CA LEU A 146 -1.38 -4.66 -8.66
C LEU A 146 -2.55 -3.73 -8.97
N TYR A 147 -3.12 -3.88 -10.15
CA TYR A 147 -4.32 -3.17 -10.57
C TYR A 147 -5.51 -4.10 -10.51
N PHE A 148 -6.48 -3.81 -9.66
CA PHE A 148 -7.72 -4.58 -9.51
C PHE A 148 -8.90 -3.81 -10.04
N ARG A 149 -9.78 -4.49 -10.80
CA ARG A 149 -11.02 -3.92 -11.31
C ARG A 149 -12.17 -4.91 -11.27
N ARG A 150 -13.35 -4.40 -10.92
CA ARG A 150 -14.63 -5.10 -11.06
C ARG A 150 -15.71 -4.08 -11.34
N GLY A 151 -16.29 -4.13 -12.56
CA GLY A 151 -17.23 -3.10 -13.04
C GLY A 151 -16.59 -1.75 -13.34
N GLY A 152 -15.30 -1.59 -13.04
CA GLY A 152 -14.51 -0.41 -13.40
C GLY A 152 -13.96 -0.49 -14.83
N TYR A 153 -13.51 0.65 -15.33
CA TYR A 153 -12.97 0.80 -16.69
C TYR A 153 -11.57 1.38 -16.66
N CYS A 154 -10.63 0.71 -17.32
CA CYS A 154 -9.30 1.22 -17.58
C CYS A 154 -9.20 1.56 -19.08
N GLN A 155 -8.87 2.81 -19.38
CA GLN A 155 -8.56 3.23 -20.74
C GLN A 155 -7.07 3.61 -20.79
N PRO A 156 -6.18 2.64 -21.08
CA PRO A 156 -4.78 2.94 -21.28
C PRO A 156 -4.64 3.82 -22.53
N THR A 157 -3.89 4.89 -22.40
CA THR A 157 -3.50 5.79 -23.53
C THR A 157 -2.18 5.33 -24.11
#